data_22eb3da27b240586aa6770b660906e59
#
_entry.id   22eb3da27b240586aa6770b660906e59
#
_cell.length_a   1.000
_cell.length_b   1.000
_cell.length_c   1.000
_cell.angle_alpha   90.00
_cell.angle_beta   90.00
_cell.angle_gamma   90.00
#
_symmetry.space_group_name_H-M   'P 1'
#
loop_
_entity.id
_entity.type
_entity.pdbx_description
1 polymer ?
#
loop_
_entity_poly.entity_id
_entity_poly.type
_entity_poly.pdbx_seq_one_letter_code
_entity_poly.pdbx_strand_id
1 'polypeptide(L)'
;MFYTFMTRVVRPILWLLFRPRVVGGENVPSYGPLIVASNHLSFIDSFIIPLAVPRPVTYIAKADYFTGGGLKRGFVRWFLTNLGHVPVKRGARRAAMGALEQAAEVLDNSGAFAIYPEGTRSPDGRLYRGRTGVGWLVLATGARVLPVALEGTEKIQPIGASRPRVFGPRPTVRIGPPIDFSHYLDLPPAKARRAITDEIVETIQKMSGQEYAPVYNERANEEER
;
A
#
# COMPACT_ATOMS: atom_id res chain seq x y z
N MET A 1 -21.23 -10.77 -3.67
CA MET A 1 -21.86 -10.74 -2.33
C MET A 1 -20.93 -10.19 -1.24
N PHE A 2 -19.72 -10.75 -1.02
CA PHE A 2 -18.78 -10.28 -0.01
C PHE A 2 -18.35 -8.81 -0.17
N TYR A 3 -17.93 -8.40 -1.37
CA TYR A 3 -17.53 -7.01 -1.66
C TYR A 3 -18.68 -6.02 -1.37
N THR A 4 -19.91 -6.37 -1.73
CA THR A 4 -21.09 -5.56 -1.42
C THR A 4 -21.32 -5.40 0.08
N PHE A 5 -21.13 -6.47 0.86
CA PHE A 5 -21.17 -6.41 2.32
C PHE A 5 -20.05 -5.51 2.88
N MET A 6 -18.83 -5.67 2.39
CA MET A 6 -17.69 -4.83 2.80
C MET A 6 -17.93 -3.35 2.53
N THR A 7 -18.44 -3.00 1.36
CA THR A 7 -18.67 -1.60 0.99
C THR A 7 -19.90 -0.99 1.67
N ARG A 8 -20.96 -1.75 1.87
CA ARG A 8 -22.22 -1.24 2.44
C ARG A 8 -22.28 -1.30 3.97
N VAL A 9 -21.56 -2.21 4.59
CA VAL A 9 -21.62 -2.42 6.05
C VAL A 9 -20.29 -2.06 6.72
N VAL A 10 -19.21 -2.70 6.31
CA VAL A 10 -17.91 -2.55 7.01
C VAL A 10 -17.29 -1.18 6.76
N ARG A 11 -17.30 -0.70 5.52
CA ARG A 11 -16.73 0.61 5.18
C ARG A 11 -17.37 1.77 5.94
N PRO A 12 -18.72 1.92 6.05
CA PRO A 12 -19.34 2.98 6.84
C PRO A 12 -18.97 2.89 8.33
N ILE A 13 -18.91 1.67 8.90
CA ILE A 13 -18.50 1.47 10.30
C ILE A 13 -17.05 1.92 10.51
N LEU A 14 -16.13 1.49 9.68
CA LEU A 14 -14.72 1.90 9.77
C LEU A 14 -14.57 3.41 9.52
N TRP A 15 -15.37 3.98 8.59
CA TRP A 15 -15.39 5.42 8.38
C TRP A 15 -15.85 6.18 9.63
N LEU A 16 -16.88 5.71 10.30
CA LEU A 16 -17.36 6.31 11.55
C LEU A 16 -16.33 6.21 12.68
N LEU A 17 -15.63 5.07 12.78
CA LEU A 17 -14.61 4.83 13.82
C LEU A 17 -13.36 5.68 13.63
N PHE A 18 -12.86 5.78 12.42
CA PHE A 18 -11.58 6.44 12.11
C PHE A 18 -11.72 7.83 11.50
N ARG A 19 -12.88 8.13 10.90
CA ARG A 19 -13.24 9.45 10.32
C ARG A 19 -12.11 10.06 9.48
N PRO A 20 -11.51 9.34 8.51
CA PRO A 20 -10.39 9.85 7.75
C PRO A 20 -10.77 11.13 7.00
N ARG A 21 -9.85 12.11 6.98
CA ARG A 21 -9.95 13.26 6.10
C ARG A 21 -9.34 12.88 4.76
N VAL A 22 -10.16 12.80 3.73
CA VAL A 22 -9.70 12.51 2.37
C VAL A 22 -9.60 13.81 1.58
N VAL A 23 -8.46 14.01 0.92
CA VAL A 23 -8.18 15.16 0.04
C VAL A 23 -7.74 14.59 -1.31
N GLY A 24 -8.32 15.04 -2.41
CA GLY A 24 -8.00 14.56 -3.75
C GLY A 24 -8.69 13.24 -4.12
N GLY A 25 -9.81 12.90 -3.47
CA GLY A 25 -10.57 11.67 -3.79
C GLY A 25 -11.05 11.60 -5.25
N GLU A 26 -11.23 12.75 -5.89
CA GLU A 26 -11.56 12.91 -7.31
C GLU A 26 -10.46 12.41 -8.26
N ASN A 27 -9.22 12.29 -7.78
CA ASN A 27 -8.09 11.80 -8.55
C ASN A 27 -8.12 10.28 -8.77
N VAL A 28 -8.99 9.54 -8.08
CA VAL A 28 -9.03 8.08 -8.18
C VAL A 28 -9.70 7.65 -9.48
N PRO A 29 -9.00 7.00 -10.42
CA PRO A 29 -9.62 6.48 -11.64
C PRO A 29 -10.65 5.39 -11.31
N SER A 30 -11.81 5.46 -11.94
CA SER A 30 -12.92 4.51 -11.71
C SER A 30 -12.61 3.10 -12.24
N TYR A 31 -11.74 2.97 -13.24
CA TYR A 31 -11.40 1.71 -13.93
C TYR A 31 -9.95 1.71 -14.44
N GLY A 32 -9.53 0.57 -14.95
CA GLY A 32 -8.20 0.34 -15.51
C GLY A 32 -7.14 -0.01 -14.45
N PRO A 33 -5.97 -0.49 -14.90
CA PRO A 33 -4.87 -0.87 -14.01
C PRO A 33 -4.36 0.33 -13.22
N LEU A 34 -4.21 0.16 -11.91
CA LEU A 34 -3.81 1.24 -11.02
C LEU A 34 -2.89 0.74 -9.90
N ILE A 35 -1.70 1.29 -9.81
CA ILE A 35 -0.80 1.10 -8.67
C ILE A 35 -1.07 2.21 -7.66
N VAL A 36 -1.50 1.86 -6.45
CA VAL A 36 -1.65 2.80 -5.34
C VAL A 36 -0.37 2.77 -4.52
N ALA A 37 0.48 3.80 -4.65
CA ALA A 37 1.75 3.89 -3.95
C ALA A 37 1.64 4.84 -2.76
N SER A 38 1.99 4.38 -1.55
CA SER A 38 1.85 5.18 -0.32
C SER A 38 3.05 5.03 0.60
N ASN A 39 3.30 6.06 1.44
CA ASN A 39 4.13 5.92 2.63
C ASN A 39 3.50 4.93 3.62
N HIS A 40 4.30 4.38 4.53
CA HIS A 40 3.83 3.36 5.46
C HIS A 40 4.20 3.69 6.91
N LEU A 41 3.23 4.13 7.68
CA LEU A 41 3.41 4.58 9.08
C LEU A 41 2.85 3.58 10.10
N SER A 42 1.82 2.82 9.71
CA SER A 42 1.06 2.00 10.65
C SER A 42 0.46 0.77 9.98
N PHE A 43 0.19 -0.26 10.76
CA PHE A 43 -0.59 -1.42 10.29
C PHE A 43 -1.98 -1.03 9.78
N ILE A 44 -2.59 0.01 10.38
CA ILE A 44 -3.93 0.49 10.00
C ILE A 44 -3.99 1.11 8.60
N ASP A 45 -2.84 1.46 7.99
CA ASP A 45 -2.76 2.08 6.65
C ASP A 45 -3.49 1.24 5.61
N SER A 46 -3.31 -0.08 5.67
CA SER A 46 -3.96 -1.03 4.76
C SER A 46 -5.49 -1.12 4.92
N PHE A 47 -6.04 -0.51 5.96
CA PHE A 47 -7.48 -0.35 6.16
C PHE A 47 -7.96 1.06 5.81
N ILE A 48 -7.13 2.08 6.07
CA ILE A 48 -7.47 3.48 5.81
C ILE A 48 -7.46 3.80 4.32
N ILE A 49 -6.49 3.28 3.54
CA ILE A 49 -6.44 3.51 2.09
C ILE A 49 -7.70 2.99 1.39
N PRO A 50 -8.20 1.75 1.62
CA PRO A 50 -9.45 1.27 1.01
C PRO A 50 -10.70 2.07 1.40
N LEU A 51 -10.67 2.79 2.52
CA LEU A 51 -11.75 3.72 2.86
C LEU A 51 -11.76 4.94 1.94
N ALA A 52 -10.57 5.44 1.58
CA ALA A 52 -10.42 6.62 0.74
C ALA A 52 -10.53 6.31 -0.76
N VAL A 53 -10.14 5.11 -1.20
CA VAL A 53 -10.19 4.68 -2.60
C VAL A 53 -11.49 3.93 -2.88
N PRO A 54 -12.42 4.48 -3.74
CA PRO A 54 -13.75 3.92 -3.93
C PRO A 54 -13.80 2.73 -4.90
N ARG A 55 -12.74 1.92 -4.95
CA ARG A 55 -12.65 0.68 -5.75
C ARG A 55 -11.86 -0.39 -4.98
N PRO A 56 -12.02 -1.68 -5.36
CA PRO A 56 -11.24 -2.75 -4.74
C PRO A 56 -9.74 -2.52 -4.92
N VAL A 57 -8.99 -2.59 -3.81
CA VAL A 57 -7.54 -2.47 -3.80
C VAL A 57 -6.95 -3.73 -3.18
N THR A 58 -6.13 -4.43 -3.94
CA THR A 58 -5.41 -5.64 -3.50
C THR A 58 -4.07 -5.25 -2.86
N TYR A 59 -3.65 -5.98 -1.83
CA TYR A 59 -2.37 -5.79 -1.14
C TYR A 59 -1.57 -7.09 -1.08
N ILE A 60 -0.26 -6.95 -0.96
CA ILE A 60 0.57 -8.05 -0.44
C ILE A 60 0.36 -8.16 1.07
N ALA A 61 -0.01 -9.34 1.54
CA ALA A 61 -0.11 -9.63 2.97
C ALA A 61 0.87 -10.73 3.36
N LYS A 62 1.44 -10.63 4.58
CA LYS A 62 2.37 -11.63 5.11
C LYS A 62 1.70 -13.02 5.11
N ALA A 63 2.36 -14.04 4.56
CA ALA A 63 1.83 -15.41 4.48
C ALA A 63 1.39 -15.95 5.84
N ASP A 64 2.02 -15.51 6.93
CA ASP A 64 1.68 -15.90 8.30
C ASP A 64 0.22 -15.57 8.69
N TYR A 65 -0.40 -14.59 8.03
CA TYR A 65 -1.82 -14.29 8.23
C TYR A 65 -2.74 -15.31 7.57
N PHE A 66 -2.25 -16.08 6.61
CA PHE A 66 -2.99 -17.12 5.90
C PHE A 66 -2.74 -18.53 6.47
N THR A 67 -1.75 -18.69 7.35
CA THR A 67 -1.35 -19.96 7.96
C THR A 67 -1.69 -20.00 9.44
N GLY A 68 -1.90 -21.19 9.99
CA GLY A 68 -2.19 -21.44 11.40
C GLY A 68 -3.68 -21.69 11.70
N GLY A 69 -3.93 -22.34 12.84
CA GLY A 69 -5.26 -22.76 13.30
C GLY A 69 -5.93 -21.76 14.26
N GLY A 70 -7.22 -21.98 14.52
CA GLY A 70 -8.04 -21.23 15.45
C GLY A 70 -9.00 -20.24 14.79
N LEU A 71 -10.13 -19.99 15.45
CA LEU A 71 -11.24 -19.17 14.91
C LEU A 71 -10.82 -17.76 14.50
N LYS A 72 -9.98 -17.08 15.30
CA LYS A 72 -9.49 -15.73 14.99
C LYS A 72 -8.63 -15.69 13.74
N ARG A 73 -7.69 -16.64 13.58
CA ARG A 73 -6.83 -16.74 12.38
C ARG A 73 -7.62 -17.19 11.16
N GLY A 74 -8.59 -18.10 11.33
CA GLY A 74 -9.52 -18.50 10.28
C GLY A 74 -10.31 -17.32 9.73
N PHE A 75 -10.79 -16.43 10.60
CA PHE A 75 -11.48 -15.20 10.22
C PHE A 75 -10.56 -14.23 9.48
N VAL A 76 -9.34 -13.98 9.98
CA VAL A 76 -8.36 -13.10 9.32
C VAL A 76 -8.00 -13.65 7.93
N ARG A 77 -7.72 -14.95 7.81
CA ARG A 77 -7.45 -15.59 6.52
C ARG A 77 -8.62 -15.44 5.56
N TRP A 78 -9.83 -15.78 6.00
CA TRP A 78 -11.04 -15.64 5.20
C TRP A 78 -11.24 -14.18 4.74
N PHE A 79 -11.05 -13.23 5.64
CA PHE A 79 -11.18 -11.80 5.38
C PHE A 79 -10.16 -11.31 4.33
N LEU A 80 -8.87 -11.61 4.53
CA LEU A 80 -7.80 -11.21 3.60
C LEU A 80 -7.95 -11.87 2.23
N THR A 81 -8.29 -13.17 2.18
CA THR A 81 -8.54 -13.88 0.92
C THR A 81 -9.69 -13.26 0.14
N ASN A 82 -10.80 -12.93 0.82
CA ASN A 82 -11.96 -12.32 0.15
C ASN A 82 -11.74 -10.85 -0.24
N LEU A 83 -10.76 -10.17 0.34
CA LEU A 83 -10.29 -8.85 -0.12
C LEU A 83 -9.30 -8.96 -1.29
N GLY A 84 -8.96 -10.17 -1.73
CA GLY A 84 -8.01 -10.39 -2.82
C GLY A 84 -6.56 -10.18 -2.40
N HIS A 85 -6.25 -10.17 -1.09
CA HIS A 85 -4.87 -10.01 -0.64
C HIS A 85 -4.02 -11.23 -1.01
N VAL A 86 -2.83 -10.95 -1.52
CA VAL A 86 -1.87 -11.93 -2.00
C VAL A 86 -0.94 -12.36 -0.85
N PRO A 87 -0.90 -13.67 -0.48
CA PRO A 87 0.01 -14.16 0.54
C PRO A 87 1.45 -14.20 0.05
N VAL A 88 2.36 -13.58 0.78
CA VAL A 88 3.79 -13.61 0.46
C VAL A 88 4.60 -14.07 1.66
N LYS A 89 5.47 -15.06 1.47
CA LYS A 89 6.51 -15.43 2.43
C LYS A 89 7.61 -14.38 2.36
N ARG A 90 7.82 -13.63 3.45
CA ARG A 90 8.95 -12.71 3.56
C ARG A 90 10.25 -13.52 3.68
N GLY A 91 11.37 -12.96 3.23
CA GLY A 91 12.69 -13.48 3.51
C GLY A 91 13.46 -14.13 2.34
N ALA A 92 12.90 -14.17 1.14
CA ALA A 92 13.66 -14.59 -0.04
C ALA A 92 13.41 -13.66 -1.22
N ARG A 93 14.47 -13.26 -1.92
CA ARG A 93 14.38 -12.46 -3.17
C ARG A 93 13.40 -13.09 -4.17
N ARG A 94 13.33 -14.42 -4.22
CA ARG A 94 12.37 -15.19 -5.03
C ARG A 94 10.91 -14.96 -4.58
N ALA A 95 10.67 -14.87 -3.26
CA ALA A 95 9.33 -14.62 -2.74
C ALA A 95 8.85 -13.20 -3.03
N ALA A 96 9.75 -12.21 -2.97
CA ALA A 96 9.44 -10.84 -3.34
C ALA A 96 9.10 -10.72 -4.84
N MET A 97 9.82 -11.43 -5.72
CA MET A 97 9.50 -11.46 -7.15
C MET A 97 8.15 -12.15 -7.40
N GLY A 98 7.88 -13.30 -6.80
CA GLY A 98 6.57 -13.96 -6.95
C GLY A 98 5.40 -13.08 -6.48
N ALA A 99 5.62 -12.23 -5.49
CA ALA A 99 4.63 -11.23 -5.06
C ALA A 99 4.39 -10.15 -6.10
N LEU A 100 5.45 -9.66 -6.73
CA LEU A 100 5.33 -8.66 -7.80
C LEU A 100 4.68 -9.25 -9.06
N GLU A 101 4.96 -10.51 -9.39
CA GLU A 101 4.30 -11.22 -10.49
C GLU A 101 2.78 -11.35 -10.25
N GLN A 102 2.37 -11.73 -9.05
CA GLN A 102 0.95 -11.78 -8.68
C GLN A 102 0.32 -10.37 -8.66
N ALA A 103 1.06 -9.35 -8.28
CA ALA A 103 0.61 -7.95 -8.38
C ALA A 103 0.41 -7.54 -9.84
N ALA A 104 1.30 -7.96 -10.73
CA ALA A 104 1.16 -7.72 -12.17
C ALA A 104 -0.10 -8.39 -12.72
N GLU A 105 -0.40 -9.65 -12.35
CA GLU A 105 -1.65 -10.32 -12.74
C GLU A 105 -2.90 -9.54 -12.32
N VAL A 106 -2.91 -8.94 -11.11
CA VAL A 106 -4.03 -8.08 -10.67
C VAL A 106 -4.17 -6.86 -11.58
N LEU A 107 -3.06 -6.24 -11.95
CA LEU A 107 -3.03 -5.04 -12.80
C LEU A 107 -3.43 -5.39 -14.24
N ASP A 108 -2.96 -6.49 -14.80
CA ASP A 108 -3.31 -6.98 -16.15
C ASP A 108 -4.80 -7.27 -16.28
N ASN A 109 -5.45 -7.67 -15.16
CA ASN A 109 -6.90 -7.80 -15.05
C ASN A 109 -7.62 -6.47 -14.72
N SER A 110 -6.99 -5.33 -15.02
CA SER A 110 -7.55 -3.99 -14.77
C SER A 110 -7.88 -3.69 -13.31
N GLY A 111 -7.26 -4.41 -12.37
CA GLY A 111 -7.40 -4.22 -10.95
C GLY A 111 -6.60 -3.03 -10.40
N ALA A 112 -6.77 -2.74 -9.10
CA ALA A 112 -5.92 -1.83 -8.37
C ALA A 112 -5.09 -2.60 -7.35
N PHE A 113 -3.80 -2.28 -7.28
CA PHE A 113 -2.85 -2.90 -6.38
C PHE A 113 -2.10 -1.86 -5.56
N ALA A 114 -2.10 -2.01 -4.23
CA ALA A 114 -1.40 -1.10 -3.34
C ALA A 114 -0.02 -1.64 -2.94
N ILE A 115 0.95 -0.73 -2.93
CA ILE A 115 2.32 -1.00 -2.56
C ILE A 115 2.88 0.14 -1.70
N TYR A 116 3.69 -0.24 -0.72
CA TYR A 116 4.49 0.69 0.05
C TYR A 116 5.93 0.64 -0.48
N PRO A 117 6.43 1.67 -1.18
CA PRO A 117 7.76 1.65 -1.78
C PRO A 117 8.89 1.41 -0.76
N GLU A 118 8.71 1.85 0.48
CA GLU A 118 9.66 1.63 1.58
C GLU A 118 9.86 0.15 1.93
N GLY A 119 8.87 -0.69 1.66
CA GLY A 119 8.86 -2.13 1.94
C GLY A 119 8.50 -2.51 3.39
N THR A 120 8.57 -1.56 4.32
CA THR A 120 8.19 -1.75 5.72
C THR A 120 7.72 -0.43 6.33
N ARG A 121 7.14 -0.49 7.53
CA ARG A 121 6.65 0.69 8.26
C ARG A 121 7.80 1.56 8.75
N SER A 122 7.65 2.88 8.59
CA SER A 122 8.59 3.85 9.14
C SER A 122 8.60 3.80 10.68
N PRO A 123 9.76 3.62 11.32
CA PRO A 123 9.84 3.52 12.78
C PRO A 123 9.77 4.87 13.50
N ASP A 124 10.09 5.96 12.80
CA ASP A 124 10.32 7.30 13.33
C ASP A 124 9.52 8.40 12.60
N GLY A 125 8.67 8.01 11.65
CA GLY A 125 7.84 8.92 10.89
C GLY A 125 8.51 9.55 9.67
N ARG A 126 9.81 9.30 9.40
CA ARG A 126 10.48 9.74 8.18
C ARG A 126 10.08 8.88 6.99
N LEU A 127 10.20 9.44 5.78
CA LEU A 127 10.01 8.69 4.53
C LEU A 127 11.36 8.12 4.07
N TYR A 128 11.45 6.82 3.99
CA TYR A 128 12.68 6.12 3.62
C TYR A 128 12.78 5.89 2.11
N ARG A 129 14.02 5.67 1.65
CA ARG A 129 14.29 5.37 0.24
C ARG A 129 13.48 4.18 -0.24
N GLY A 130 12.78 4.34 -1.35
CA GLY A 130 11.95 3.29 -1.94
C GLY A 130 12.75 2.15 -2.58
N ARG A 131 12.27 0.92 -2.42
CA ARG A 131 12.73 -0.27 -3.12
C ARG A 131 12.15 -0.29 -4.54
N THR A 132 12.90 -0.76 -5.52
CA THR A 132 12.56 -0.66 -6.95
C THR A 132 11.43 -1.60 -7.42
N GLY A 133 10.72 -2.25 -6.52
CA GLY A 133 9.61 -3.12 -6.84
C GLY A 133 8.43 -2.39 -7.51
N VAL A 134 8.12 -1.18 -7.05
CA VAL A 134 7.07 -0.36 -7.68
C VAL A 134 7.45 0.06 -9.10
N GLY A 135 8.72 0.44 -9.34
CA GLY A 135 9.21 0.75 -10.67
C GLY A 135 9.24 -0.47 -11.60
N TRP A 136 9.47 -1.67 -11.04
CA TRP A 136 9.33 -2.92 -11.81
C TRP A 136 7.88 -3.15 -12.23
N LEU A 137 6.91 -2.99 -11.34
CA LEU A 137 5.49 -3.13 -11.66
C LEU A 137 5.05 -2.16 -12.75
N VAL A 138 5.46 -0.90 -12.66
CA VAL A 138 5.15 0.11 -13.69
C VAL A 138 5.66 -0.33 -15.06
N LEU A 139 6.92 -0.76 -15.15
CA LEU A 139 7.51 -1.19 -16.43
C LEU A 139 6.90 -2.50 -16.96
N ALA A 140 6.51 -3.40 -16.08
CA ALA A 140 5.92 -4.70 -16.46
C ALA A 140 4.50 -4.56 -16.98
N THR A 141 3.70 -3.62 -16.45
CA THR A 141 2.25 -3.54 -16.70
C THR A 141 1.80 -2.27 -17.42
N GLY A 142 2.64 -1.24 -17.50
CA GLY A 142 2.23 0.09 -17.99
C GLY A 142 1.18 0.78 -17.12
N ALA A 143 0.90 0.26 -15.92
CA ALA A 143 -0.11 0.82 -15.02
C ALA A 143 0.27 2.20 -14.52
N ARG A 144 -0.70 3.14 -14.48
CA ARG A 144 -0.51 4.44 -13.85
C ARG A 144 -0.37 4.29 -12.34
N VAL A 145 0.38 5.20 -11.72
CA VAL A 145 0.59 5.22 -10.27
C VAL A 145 -0.23 6.34 -9.65
N LEU A 146 -1.06 5.99 -8.66
CA LEU A 146 -1.79 6.92 -7.81
C LEU A 146 -0.96 7.15 -6.54
N PRO A 147 -0.29 8.30 -6.39
CA PRO A 147 0.43 8.60 -5.18
C PRO A 147 -0.53 8.93 -4.05
N VAL A 148 -0.32 8.31 -2.90
CA VAL A 148 -1.11 8.53 -1.69
C VAL A 148 -0.17 8.87 -0.54
N ALA A 149 -0.47 9.93 0.20
CA ALA A 149 0.22 10.29 1.42
C ALA A 149 -0.70 10.14 2.63
N LEU A 150 -0.21 9.43 3.63
CA LEU A 150 -0.88 9.19 4.91
C LEU A 150 -0.23 10.04 6.00
N GLU A 151 -1.05 10.62 6.86
CA GLU A 151 -0.64 11.39 8.04
C GLU A 151 -1.48 10.97 9.24
N GLY A 152 -0.83 10.79 10.41
CA GLY A 152 -1.50 10.57 11.68
C GLY A 152 -1.96 9.14 11.95
N THR A 153 -1.72 8.19 11.05
CA THR A 153 -2.07 6.77 11.25
C THR A 153 -1.20 6.12 12.32
N GLU A 154 0.05 6.57 12.49
CA GLU A 154 0.96 6.19 13.58
C GLU A 154 0.42 6.57 14.97
N LYS A 155 -0.41 7.62 15.05
CA LYS A 155 -1.07 8.05 16.30
C LYS A 155 -2.28 7.18 16.62
N ILE A 156 -2.92 6.61 15.60
CA ILE A 156 -4.04 5.67 15.75
C ILE A 156 -3.52 4.32 16.21
N GLN A 157 -2.51 3.78 15.53
CA GLN A 157 -1.90 2.50 15.90
C GLN A 157 -0.38 2.57 15.74
N PRO A 158 0.33 2.99 16.79
CA PRO A 158 1.80 2.97 16.83
C PRO A 158 2.36 1.57 16.56
N ILE A 159 3.59 1.49 16.06
CA ILE A 159 4.29 0.21 15.90
C ILE A 159 4.37 -0.49 17.27
N GLY A 160 4.00 -1.77 17.32
CA GLY A 160 3.93 -2.55 18.56
C GLY A 160 2.58 -2.49 19.27
N ALA A 161 1.70 -1.56 18.93
CA ALA A 161 0.36 -1.52 19.50
C ALA A 161 -0.51 -2.67 18.96
N SER A 162 -1.12 -3.44 19.85
CA SER A 162 -1.99 -4.57 19.50
C SER A 162 -3.37 -4.16 19.01
N ARG A 163 -3.82 -2.94 19.31
CA ARG A 163 -5.16 -2.43 18.96
C ARG A 163 -5.09 -0.97 18.51
N PRO A 164 -5.88 -0.57 17.49
CA PRO A 164 -6.00 0.82 17.10
C PRO A 164 -6.84 1.61 18.12
N ARG A 165 -6.55 2.90 18.24
CA ARG A 165 -7.35 3.86 19.01
C ARG A 165 -8.53 4.33 18.16
N VAL A 166 -9.69 3.74 18.39
CA VAL A 166 -10.96 4.18 17.77
C VAL A 166 -11.42 5.50 18.39
N PHE A 167 -12.06 6.35 17.61
CA PHE A 167 -12.45 7.72 17.97
C PHE A 167 -11.26 8.63 18.40
N GLY A 168 -10.03 8.21 18.06
CA GLY A 168 -8.82 8.97 18.32
C GLY A 168 -8.57 10.09 17.28
N PRO A 169 -7.29 10.47 17.06
CA PRO A 169 -6.92 11.43 16.03
C PRO A 169 -7.45 11.01 14.65
N ARG A 170 -7.86 11.99 13.85
CA ARG A 170 -8.32 11.75 12.47
C ARG A 170 -7.11 11.62 11.55
N PRO A 171 -6.93 10.50 10.85
CA PRO A 171 -5.87 10.39 9.86
C PRO A 171 -6.23 11.21 8.63
N THR A 172 -5.22 11.77 7.95
CA THR A 172 -5.40 12.41 6.66
C THR A 172 -4.88 11.48 5.56
N VAL A 173 -5.68 11.35 4.50
CA VAL A 173 -5.32 10.64 3.26
C VAL A 173 -5.31 11.68 2.14
N ARG A 174 -4.13 12.00 1.62
CA ARG A 174 -3.98 12.86 0.45
C ARG A 174 -3.76 11.99 -0.78
N ILE A 175 -4.54 12.19 -1.80
CA ILE A 175 -4.49 11.44 -3.05
C ILE A 175 -4.09 12.40 -4.16
N GLY A 176 -2.92 12.21 -4.74
CA GLY A 176 -2.44 12.99 -5.88
C GLY A 176 -3.02 12.54 -7.21
N PRO A 177 -2.82 13.30 -8.28
CA PRO A 177 -3.21 12.87 -9.62
C PRO A 177 -2.43 11.61 -10.04
N PRO A 178 -3.04 10.71 -10.85
CA PRO A 178 -2.35 9.55 -11.38
C PRO A 178 -1.19 9.95 -12.29
N ILE A 179 -0.02 9.35 -12.07
CA ILE A 179 1.19 9.63 -12.82
C ILE A 179 1.37 8.55 -13.89
N ASP A 180 1.68 8.99 -15.11
CA ASP A 180 2.11 8.14 -16.21
C ASP A 180 3.64 8.19 -16.31
N PHE A 181 4.26 7.04 -16.45
CA PHE A 181 5.72 6.91 -16.50
C PHE A 181 6.24 6.45 -17.87
N SER A 182 5.45 6.59 -18.91
CA SER A 182 5.82 6.20 -20.30
C SER A 182 7.12 6.88 -20.76
N HIS A 183 7.42 8.07 -20.27
CA HIS A 183 8.64 8.81 -20.60
C HIS A 183 9.95 8.18 -20.09
N TYR A 184 9.87 7.14 -19.26
CA TYR A 184 11.05 6.38 -18.80
C TYR A 184 11.30 5.08 -19.59
N LEU A 185 10.44 4.73 -20.55
CA LEU A 185 10.53 3.46 -21.28
C LEU A 185 11.79 3.34 -22.14
N ASP A 186 12.36 4.47 -22.59
CA ASP A 186 13.59 4.50 -23.40
C ASP A 186 14.86 4.31 -22.55
N LEU A 187 14.77 4.32 -21.23
CA LEU A 187 15.90 4.10 -20.36
C LEU A 187 16.20 2.61 -20.16
N PRO A 188 17.48 2.26 -19.92
CA PRO A 188 17.81 0.90 -19.50
C PRO A 188 16.97 0.48 -18.29
N PRO A 189 16.41 -0.77 -18.25
CA PRO A 189 15.40 -1.18 -17.27
C PRO A 189 15.78 -0.94 -15.80
N ALA A 190 17.06 -1.08 -15.43
CA ALA A 190 17.52 -0.83 -14.08
C ALA A 190 17.49 0.66 -13.71
N LYS A 191 17.82 1.53 -14.67
CA LYS A 191 17.77 2.99 -14.49
C LYS A 191 16.31 3.47 -14.45
N ALA A 192 15.48 2.98 -15.37
CA ALA A 192 14.04 3.30 -15.41
C ALA A 192 13.35 2.95 -14.08
N ARG A 193 13.55 1.71 -13.58
CA ARG A 193 13.00 1.28 -12.28
C ARG A 193 13.40 2.20 -11.13
N ARG A 194 14.67 2.63 -11.11
CA ARG A 194 15.16 3.52 -10.06
C ARG A 194 14.53 4.90 -10.18
N ALA A 195 14.55 5.51 -11.37
CA ALA A 195 14.00 6.83 -11.63
C ALA A 195 12.49 6.90 -11.32
N ILE A 196 11.70 5.94 -11.80
CA ILE A 196 10.27 5.82 -11.48
C ILE A 196 10.04 5.76 -9.96
N THR A 197 10.80 4.91 -9.28
CA THR A 197 10.65 4.76 -7.82
C THR A 197 10.99 6.06 -7.08
N ASP A 198 12.07 6.73 -7.49
CA ASP A 198 12.50 7.97 -6.84
C ASP A 198 11.48 9.09 -7.05
N GLU A 199 10.90 9.23 -8.24
CA GLU A 199 9.84 10.21 -8.53
C GLU A 199 8.56 9.92 -7.74
N ILE A 200 8.16 8.65 -7.60
CA ILE A 200 7.01 8.27 -6.76
C ILE A 200 7.27 8.68 -5.30
N VAL A 201 8.43 8.36 -4.76
CA VAL A 201 8.79 8.67 -3.37
C VAL A 201 8.87 10.18 -3.15
N GLU A 202 9.47 10.93 -4.08
CA GLU A 202 9.52 12.39 -4.03
C GLU A 202 8.11 13.01 -4.05
N THR A 203 7.22 12.47 -4.88
CA THR A 203 5.83 12.93 -4.94
C THR A 203 5.12 12.68 -3.60
N ILE A 204 5.27 11.49 -3.02
CA ILE A 204 4.71 11.16 -1.71
C ILE A 204 5.31 12.07 -0.63
N GLN A 205 6.60 12.36 -0.68
CA GLN A 205 7.28 13.26 0.24
C GLN A 205 6.66 14.67 0.20
N LYS A 206 6.51 15.23 -0.99
CA LYS A 206 5.91 16.57 -1.18
C LYS A 206 4.48 16.62 -0.65
N MET A 207 3.72 15.53 -0.79
CA MET A 207 2.33 15.43 -0.32
C MET A 207 2.23 15.23 1.20
N SER A 208 3.12 14.43 1.80
CA SER A 208 3.11 14.10 3.23
C SER A 208 3.82 15.12 4.10
N GLY A 209 4.79 15.85 3.53
CA GLY A 209 5.67 16.74 4.28
C GLY A 209 6.67 16.02 5.19
N GLN A 210 6.82 14.70 5.04
CA GLN A 210 7.78 13.92 5.84
C GLN A 210 9.23 14.31 5.53
N GLU A 211 10.09 14.27 6.55
CA GLU A 211 11.54 14.32 6.36
C GLU A 211 11.98 13.07 5.57
N TYR A 212 12.79 13.29 4.53
CA TYR A 212 13.31 12.21 3.71
C TYR A 212 14.59 11.62 4.30
N ALA A 213 14.62 10.30 4.46
CA ALA A 213 15.81 9.53 4.81
C ALA A 213 16.35 8.83 3.55
N PRO A 214 17.53 9.27 2.99
CA PRO A 214 18.06 8.75 1.72
C PRO A 214 18.67 7.34 1.82
N VAL A 215 18.26 6.58 2.83
CA VAL A 215 18.71 5.22 3.13
C VAL A 215 17.52 4.26 3.13
N TYR A 216 17.78 2.98 2.92
CA TYR A 216 16.76 1.95 3.07
C TYR A 216 16.42 1.75 4.54
N ASN A 217 15.15 1.50 4.84
CA ASN A 217 14.75 1.15 6.19
C ASN A 217 15.30 -0.23 6.56
N GLU A 218 16.22 -0.28 7.54
CA GLU A 218 16.94 -1.50 7.94
C GLU A 218 16.04 -2.52 8.63
N ARG A 219 14.95 -2.09 9.30
CA ARG A 219 13.97 -3.02 9.89
C ARG A 219 13.34 -3.95 8.87
N ALA A 220 13.31 -3.57 7.58
CA ALA A 220 12.91 -4.49 6.53
C ALA A 220 13.84 -5.72 6.44
N ASN A 221 15.12 -5.54 6.76
CA ASN A 221 16.13 -6.62 6.72
C ASN A 221 16.12 -7.48 7.99
N GLU A 222 15.71 -6.95 9.14
CA GLU A 222 15.58 -7.69 10.41
C GLU A 222 14.30 -8.53 10.47
N GLU A 223 13.20 -8.05 9.86
CA GLU A 223 11.97 -8.83 9.71
C GLU A 223 12.10 -9.93 8.62
N GLU A 224 13.18 -9.91 7.84
CA GLU A 224 13.53 -10.89 6.79
C GLU A 224 14.43 -12.03 7.30
N ARG A 225 14.99 -11.95 8.51
CA ARG A 225 15.81 -13.00 9.14
C ARG A 225 14.98 -13.81 10.13
#